data_86411408abb175147c63ad8b54950421
#
_entry.id   86411408abb175147c63ad8b54950421
#
_cell.length_a   1.000
_cell.length_b   1.000
_cell.length_c   1.000
_cell.angle_alpha   90.00
_cell.angle_beta   90.00
_cell.angle_gamma   90.00
#
_symmetry.space_group_name_H-M   'P 1'
#
loop_
_entity.id
_entity.type
_entity.pdbx_description
1 polymer ?
#
loop_
_entity_poly.entity_id
_entity_poly.type
_entity_poly.pdbx_seq_one_letter_code
_entity_poly.pdbx_strand_id
1 'polypeptide(L)'
;MPASPTIPEGLDLIPTTDGAIVRRVWLSWRTVPLALFAVVWDAFLVFWYWQALSRPSTPVMAVVFPVMHVGVGIGITYYVLASLVNKTDVAVARAGVTVSTYPLPWTDNRTLSADQITDVLVRTRTWSRNSTTHVVMYADRARKERRLVSGLSQSEQAEFIAQVVRQTLQIESTDR
;
A
#
# COMPACT_ATOMS: atom_id res chain seq x y z
N MET A 1 31.81 10.53 -10.83
CA MET A 1 30.38 10.62 -11.09
C MET A 1 29.71 9.61 -10.17
N PRO A 2 28.82 9.98 -9.26
CA PRO A 2 28.07 9.00 -8.51
C PRO A 2 27.20 8.20 -9.49
N ALA A 3 27.23 6.88 -9.38
CA ALA A 3 26.41 5.98 -10.20
C ALA A 3 24.94 6.37 -9.99
N SER A 4 24.20 6.55 -11.09
CA SER A 4 22.76 6.77 -11.02
C SER A 4 22.14 5.62 -10.23
N PRO A 5 21.36 5.88 -9.18
CA PRO A 5 20.79 4.80 -8.39
C PRO A 5 19.94 3.93 -9.31
N THR A 6 20.20 2.63 -9.30
CA THR A 6 19.39 1.67 -10.05
C THR A 6 17.98 1.70 -9.50
N ILE A 7 17.01 2.00 -10.36
CA ILE A 7 15.59 2.04 -9.96
C ILE A 7 15.13 0.61 -9.68
N PRO A 8 14.64 0.30 -8.47
CA PRO A 8 14.15 -1.03 -8.13
C PRO A 8 12.92 -1.43 -8.97
N GLU A 9 12.74 -2.73 -9.18
CA GLU A 9 11.60 -3.29 -9.91
C GLU A 9 10.27 -2.84 -9.28
N GLY A 10 9.31 -2.46 -10.13
CA GLY A 10 7.99 -1.98 -9.71
C GLY A 10 7.94 -0.52 -9.26
N LEU A 11 9.05 0.21 -9.41
CA LEU A 11 9.10 1.66 -9.23
C LEU A 11 9.47 2.35 -10.55
N ASP A 12 8.88 3.51 -10.77
CA ASP A 12 9.24 4.44 -11.83
C ASP A 12 9.65 5.78 -11.20
N LEU A 13 10.72 6.39 -11.68
CA LEU A 13 11.15 7.72 -11.27
C LEU A 13 10.85 8.72 -12.38
N ILE A 14 10.00 9.68 -12.09
CA ILE A 14 9.58 10.74 -13.00
C ILE A 14 10.18 12.05 -12.49
N PRO A 15 11.20 12.60 -13.13
CA PRO A 15 11.76 13.89 -12.73
C PRO A 15 10.75 15.00 -12.99
N THR A 16 10.72 15.99 -12.05
CA THR A 16 9.90 17.20 -12.17
C THR A 16 10.79 18.43 -11.99
N THR A 17 10.27 19.60 -12.29
CA THR A 17 11.04 20.87 -12.19
C THR A 17 11.59 21.12 -10.79
N ASP A 18 10.83 20.74 -9.74
CA ASP A 18 11.15 21.04 -8.34
C ASP A 18 11.52 19.79 -7.51
N GLY A 19 11.66 18.62 -8.17
CA GLY A 19 11.96 17.39 -7.48
C GLY A 19 11.72 16.14 -8.32
N ALA A 20 11.04 15.14 -7.77
CA ALA A 20 10.74 13.90 -8.47
C ALA A 20 9.44 13.26 -7.97
N ILE A 21 8.83 12.44 -8.82
CA ILE A 21 7.71 11.56 -8.44
C ILE A 21 8.22 10.12 -8.52
N VAL A 22 8.16 9.41 -7.41
CA VAL A 22 8.38 7.96 -7.39
C VAL A 22 7.02 7.29 -7.49
N ARG A 23 6.76 6.65 -8.62
CA ARG A 23 5.52 5.90 -8.88
C ARG A 23 5.72 4.44 -8.60
N ARG A 24 4.83 3.86 -7.80
CA ARG A 24 4.75 2.44 -7.52
C ARG A 24 3.49 1.85 -8.14
N VAL A 25 3.64 0.77 -8.90
CA VAL A 25 2.51 -0.04 -9.37
C VAL A 25 2.26 -1.17 -8.36
N TRP A 26 0.99 -1.37 -7.99
CA TRP A 26 0.61 -2.38 -7.00
C TRP A 26 0.51 -3.78 -7.58
N LEU A 27 0.31 -3.88 -8.90
CA LEU A 27 0.16 -5.16 -9.58
C LEU A 27 1.35 -6.08 -9.29
N SER A 28 1.07 -7.22 -8.70
CA SER A 28 2.05 -8.26 -8.40
C SER A 28 1.45 -9.63 -8.68
N TRP A 29 2.25 -10.56 -9.19
CA TRP A 29 1.82 -11.94 -9.40
C TRP A 29 1.35 -12.61 -8.08
N ARG A 30 1.83 -12.12 -6.93
CA ARG A 30 1.40 -12.57 -5.60
C ARG A 30 -0.07 -12.30 -5.31
N THR A 31 -0.70 -11.39 -6.04
CA THR A 31 -2.15 -11.10 -5.94
C THR A 31 -3.00 -12.19 -6.60
N VAL A 32 -2.45 -12.96 -7.54
CA VAL A 32 -3.18 -13.97 -8.32
C VAL A 32 -3.83 -15.05 -7.44
N PRO A 33 -3.13 -15.69 -6.49
CA PRO A 33 -3.76 -16.68 -5.61
C PRO A 33 -4.92 -16.10 -4.78
N LEU A 34 -4.77 -14.87 -4.31
CA LEU A 34 -5.82 -14.20 -3.55
C LEU A 34 -7.02 -13.82 -4.43
N ALA A 35 -6.77 -13.42 -5.68
CA ALA A 35 -7.82 -13.14 -6.65
C ALA A 35 -8.63 -14.40 -6.97
N LEU A 36 -7.97 -15.53 -7.18
CA LEU A 36 -8.63 -16.81 -7.39
C LEU A 36 -9.47 -17.22 -6.15
N PHE A 37 -8.90 -17.06 -4.96
CA PHE A 37 -9.63 -17.30 -3.72
C PHE A 37 -10.87 -16.40 -3.62
N ALA A 38 -10.77 -15.11 -3.92
CA ALA A 38 -11.89 -14.18 -3.89
C ALA A 38 -13.03 -14.63 -4.81
N VAL A 39 -12.72 -15.03 -6.05
CA VAL A 39 -13.71 -15.52 -7.01
C VAL A 39 -14.42 -16.78 -6.49
N VAL A 40 -13.67 -17.74 -5.96
CA VAL A 40 -14.24 -19.00 -5.41
C VAL A 40 -15.10 -18.68 -4.19
N TRP A 41 -14.62 -17.79 -3.31
CA TRP A 41 -15.34 -17.38 -2.10
C TRP A 41 -16.66 -16.68 -2.42
N ASP A 42 -16.63 -15.72 -3.33
CA ASP A 42 -17.82 -14.98 -3.72
C ASP A 42 -18.84 -15.88 -4.45
N ALA A 43 -18.37 -16.76 -5.33
CA ALA A 43 -19.20 -17.77 -6.00
C ALA A 43 -19.86 -18.72 -4.97
N PHE A 44 -19.11 -19.14 -3.95
CA PHE A 44 -19.65 -19.96 -2.85
C PHE A 44 -20.75 -19.21 -2.09
N LEU A 45 -20.56 -17.93 -1.76
CA LEU A 45 -21.56 -17.12 -1.06
C LEU A 45 -22.82 -16.92 -1.90
N VAL A 46 -22.67 -16.65 -3.19
CA VAL A 46 -23.82 -16.53 -4.13
C VAL A 46 -24.58 -17.84 -4.17
N PHE A 47 -23.91 -18.98 -4.32
CA PHE A 47 -24.51 -20.30 -4.33
C PHE A 47 -25.23 -20.60 -3.00
N TRP A 48 -24.60 -20.28 -1.86
CA TRP A 48 -25.21 -20.48 -0.53
C TRP A 48 -26.51 -19.70 -0.39
N TYR A 49 -26.50 -18.40 -0.70
CA TYR A 49 -27.71 -17.58 -0.60
C TYR A 49 -28.78 -18.01 -1.58
N TRP A 50 -28.40 -18.39 -2.80
CA TRP A 50 -29.36 -18.95 -3.75
C TRP A 50 -30.06 -20.18 -3.19
N GLN A 51 -29.31 -21.14 -2.66
CA GLN A 51 -29.87 -22.35 -2.01
C GLN A 51 -30.72 -22.00 -0.79
N ALA A 52 -30.26 -21.10 0.06
CA ALA A 52 -31.00 -20.70 1.26
C ALA A 52 -32.34 -20.03 0.91
N LEU A 53 -32.35 -19.11 -0.03
CA LEU A 53 -33.54 -18.34 -0.39
C LEU A 53 -34.53 -19.10 -1.31
N SER A 54 -34.08 -20.17 -1.98
CA SER A 54 -34.95 -21.00 -2.81
C SER A 54 -35.79 -22.01 -2.01
N ARG A 55 -35.62 -22.13 -0.72
CA ARG A 55 -36.34 -23.06 0.14
C ARG A 55 -37.52 -22.37 0.81
N PRO A 56 -38.74 -22.98 0.86
CA PRO A 56 -39.92 -22.38 1.45
C PRO A 56 -39.81 -22.10 2.97
N SER A 57 -38.91 -22.82 3.68
CA SER A 57 -38.70 -22.69 5.13
C SER A 57 -37.21 -22.65 5.42
N THR A 58 -36.56 -21.49 5.20
CA THR A 58 -35.14 -21.31 5.53
C THR A 58 -35.01 -20.83 6.99
N PRO A 59 -34.22 -21.51 7.83
CA PRO A 59 -33.91 -21.02 9.16
C PRO A 59 -33.22 -19.65 9.08
N VAL A 60 -33.64 -18.70 9.93
CA VAL A 60 -33.06 -17.35 9.97
C VAL A 60 -31.52 -17.38 10.09
N MET A 61 -31.02 -18.33 10.87
CA MET A 61 -29.54 -18.51 11.02
C MET A 61 -28.83 -18.83 9.71
N ALA A 62 -29.45 -19.54 8.77
CA ALA A 62 -28.84 -19.82 7.47
C ALA A 62 -28.68 -18.56 6.59
N VAL A 63 -29.43 -17.50 6.90
CA VAL A 63 -29.33 -16.21 6.20
C VAL A 63 -28.44 -15.25 6.97
N VAL A 64 -28.54 -15.21 8.30
CA VAL A 64 -27.82 -14.24 9.14
C VAL A 64 -26.33 -14.62 9.33
N PHE A 65 -26.06 -15.90 9.56
CA PHE A 65 -24.68 -16.38 9.79
C PHE A 65 -23.69 -15.99 8.67
N PRO A 66 -24.03 -16.11 7.37
CA PRO A 66 -23.09 -15.77 6.31
C PRO A 66 -22.90 -14.26 6.08
N VAL A 67 -23.67 -13.37 6.71
CA VAL A 67 -23.53 -11.91 6.52
C VAL A 67 -22.10 -11.43 6.84
N MET A 68 -21.50 -11.98 7.90
CA MET A 68 -20.10 -11.69 8.21
C MET A 68 -19.15 -12.14 7.09
N HIS A 69 -19.42 -13.29 6.48
CA HIS A 69 -18.62 -13.83 5.38
C HIS A 69 -18.75 -12.98 4.12
N VAL A 70 -19.94 -12.39 3.87
CA VAL A 70 -20.16 -11.40 2.80
C VAL A 70 -19.29 -10.16 3.05
N GLY A 71 -19.26 -9.64 4.28
CA GLY A 71 -18.40 -8.51 4.63
C GLY A 71 -16.91 -8.79 4.37
N VAL A 72 -16.47 -10.00 4.72
CA VAL A 72 -15.08 -10.46 4.42
C VAL A 72 -14.86 -10.58 2.92
N GLY A 73 -15.81 -11.19 2.17
CA GLY A 73 -15.75 -11.30 0.71
C GLY A 73 -15.60 -9.93 0.02
N ILE A 74 -16.45 -8.98 0.38
CA ILE A 74 -16.38 -7.60 -0.13
C ILE A 74 -14.99 -6.99 0.14
N GLY A 75 -14.48 -7.16 1.36
CA GLY A 75 -13.16 -6.63 1.75
C GLY A 75 -12.01 -7.24 0.93
N ILE A 76 -12.02 -8.57 0.74
CA ILE A 76 -11.00 -9.27 -0.05
C ILE A 76 -11.11 -8.87 -1.52
N THR A 77 -12.31 -8.84 -2.10
CA THR A 77 -12.55 -8.46 -3.49
C THR A 77 -12.13 -7.00 -3.74
N TYR A 78 -12.45 -6.07 -2.83
CA TYR A 78 -11.98 -4.70 -2.91
C TYR A 78 -10.44 -4.61 -2.88
N TYR A 79 -9.80 -5.34 -1.96
CA TYR A 79 -8.33 -5.38 -1.88
C TYR A 79 -7.70 -5.93 -3.16
N VAL A 80 -8.26 -7.01 -3.72
CA VAL A 80 -7.81 -7.59 -4.99
C VAL A 80 -7.92 -6.57 -6.12
N LEU A 81 -9.09 -5.94 -6.27
CA LEU A 81 -9.31 -4.90 -7.30
C LEU A 81 -8.34 -3.74 -7.12
N ALA A 82 -8.16 -3.25 -5.89
CA ALA A 82 -7.18 -2.20 -5.60
C ALA A 82 -5.76 -2.64 -5.99
N SER A 83 -5.37 -3.88 -5.69
CA SER A 83 -4.05 -4.42 -6.02
C SER A 83 -3.81 -4.56 -7.53
N LEU A 84 -4.88 -4.71 -8.33
CA LEU A 84 -4.77 -4.82 -9.78
C LEU A 84 -4.65 -3.46 -10.49
N VAL A 85 -5.30 -2.42 -9.96
CA VAL A 85 -5.43 -1.14 -10.68
C VAL A 85 -4.71 0.03 -10.02
N ASN A 86 -4.43 -0.03 -8.71
CA ASN A 86 -3.86 1.09 -7.99
C ASN A 86 -2.39 1.34 -8.31
N LYS A 87 -2.06 2.62 -8.28
CA LYS A 87 -0.70 3.16 -8.28
C LYS A 87 -0.56 4.10 -7.09
N THR A 88 0.62 4.16 -6.53
CA THR A 88 0.95 5.15 -5.49
C THR A 88 2.05 6.05 -6.01
N ASP A 89 1.79 7.33 -6.08
CA ASP A 89 2.75 8.37 -6.41
C ASP A 89 3.24 9.03 -5.11
N VAL A 90 4.55 9.04 -4.95
CA VAL A 90 5.26 9.79 -3.91
C VAL A 90 5.90 10.98 -4.61
N ALA A 91 5.19 12.09 -4.65
CA ALA A 91 5.69 13.33 -5.21
C ALA A 91 6.52 14.07 -4.16
N VAL A 92 7.79 14.24 -4.43
CA VAL A 92 8.75 14.91 -3.55
C VAL A 92 9.20 16.21 -4.22
N ALA A 93 8.97 17.31 -3.55
CA ALA A 93 9.43 18.64 -3.97
C ALA A 93 10.13 19.31 -2.79
N ARG A 94 10.86 20.42 -3.05
CA ARG A 94 11.50 21.18 -1.96
C ARG A 94 10.50 21.69 -0.91
N ALA A 95 9.25 21.92 -1.30
CA ALA A 95 8.18 22.35 -0.40
C ALA A 95 7.65 21.22 0.50
N GLY A 96 7.84 19.96 0.14
CA GLY A 96 7.35 18.82 0.92
C GLY A 96 7.11 17.55 0.11
N VAL A 97 6.35 16.64 0.71
CA VAL A 97 6.05 15.30 0.14
C VAL A 97 4.54 15.12 0.07
N THR A 98 4.04 14.70 -1.08
CA THR A 98 2.65 14.28 -1.26
C THR A 98 2.61 12.81 -1.66
N VAL A 99 1.89 12.01 -0.90
CA VAL A 99 1.61 10.61 -1.22
C VAL A 99 0.15 10.51 -1.66
N SER A 100 -0.07 9.97 -2.86
CA SER A 100 -1.41 9.77 -3.41
C SER A 100 -1.54 8.40 -4.03
N THR A 101 -2.60 7.67 -3.68
CA THR A 101 -2.95 6.37 -4.24
C THR A 101 -4.25 6.51 -5.02
N TYR A 102 -4.25 6.00 -6.23
CA TYR A 102 -5.37 6.07 -7.18
C TYR A 102 -5.35 4.86 -8.13
N PRO A 103 -6.44 4.52 -8.87
CA PRO A 103 -7.73 5.20 -8.89
C PRO A 103 -8.63 4.87 -7.70
N LEU A 104 -8.46 3.72 -7.03
CA LEU A 104 -9.33 3.35 -5.90
C LEU A 104 -8.82 3.98 -4.61
N PRO A 105 -9.71 4.54 -3.77
CA PRO A 105 -9.34 5.17 -2.50
C PRO A 105 -8.52 4.25 -1.60
N TRP A 106 -7.49 4.79 -0.97
CA TRP A 106 -6.66 4.07 0.01
C TRP A 106 -6.22 4.97 1.16
N THR A 107 -5.82 4.36 2.27
CA THR A 107 -5.64 5.04 3.56
C THR A 107 -4.37 5.89 3.68
N ASP A 108 -3.42 5.75 2.75
CA ASP A 108 -2.09 6.38 2.89
C ASP A 108 -1.96 7.76 2.21
N ASN A 109 -3.06 8.31 1.66
CA ASN A 109 -3.05 9.64 1.03
C ASN A 109 -2.77 10.72 2.05
N ARG A 110 -1.71 11.52 1.81
CA ARG A 110 -1.32 12.63 2.69
C ARG A 110 -0.41 13.62 1.99
N THR A 111 -0.43 14.85 2.47
CA THR A 111 0.52 15.89 2.09
C THR A 111 1.22 16.40 3.34
N LEU A 112 2.53 16.50 3.28
CA LEU A 112 3.42 16.94 4.36
C LEU A 112 4.29 18.04 3.83
N SER A 113 4.39 19.15 4.54
CA SER A 113 5.36 20.20 4.22
C SER A 113 6.77 19.80 4.69
N ALA A 114 7.79 20.29 4.01
CA ALA A 114 9.18 19.93 4.28
C ALA A 114 9.58 20.17 5.75
N ASP A 115 9.06 21.21 6.36
CA ASP A 115 9.31 21.57 7.75
C ASP A 115 8.70 20.61 8.78
N GLN A 116 7.80 19.72 8.37
CA GLN A 116 7.21 18.66 9.20
C GLN A 116 8.05 17.38 9.21
N ILE A 117 9.04 17.28 8.34
CA ILE A 117 9.86 16.08 8.18
C ILE A 117 11.26 16.38 8.66
N THR A 118 11.66 15.81 9.79
CA THR A 118 13.01 15.99 10.36
C THR A 118 13.96 14.86 10.00
N ASP A 119 13.42 13.66 9.74
CA ASP A 119 14.19 12.49 9.34
C ASP A 119 13.31 11.52 8.56
N VAL A 120 13.93 10.63 7.77
CA VAL A 120 13.25 9.58 7.00
C VAL A 120 13.94 8.25 7.26
N LEU A 121 13.17 7.26 7.68
CA LEU A 121 13.64 5.97 8.16
C LEU A 121 12.92 4.85 7.41
N VAL A 122 13.61 3.71 7.21
CA VAL A 122 12.98 2.48 6.74
C VAL A 122 12.79 1.53 7.90
N ARG A 123 11.58 1.01 8.04
CA ARG A 123 11.25 -0.01 9.05
C ARG A 123 10.74 -1.27 8.37
N THR A 124 11.22 -2.40 8.84
CA THR A 124 10.77 -3.72 8.41
C THR A 124 9.71 -4.22 9.39
N ARG A 125 8.57 -4.68 8.86
CA ARG A 125 7.50 -5.32 9.64
C ARG A 125 7.33 -6.76 9.18
N THR A 126 7.54 -7.69 10.07
CA THR A 126 7.31 -9.12 9.85
C THR A 126 5.98 -9.51 10.48
N TRP A 127 5.02 -9.95 9.66
CA TRP A 127 3.69 -10.38 10.10
C TRP A 127 3.63 -11.89 10.35
N SER A 128 4.44 -12.66 9.65
CA SER A 128 4.59 -14.11 9.82
C SER A 128 5.96 -14.55 9.29
N ARG A 129 6.30 -15.84 9.46
CA ARG A 129 7.59 -16.40 8.98
C ARG A 129 7.88 -16.12 7.50
N ASN A 130 6.84 -15.93 6.66
CA ASN A 130 6.98 -15.73 5.22
C ASN A 130 6.42 -14.39 4.71
N SER A 131 6.02 -13.47 5.58
CA SER A 131 5.42 -12.19 5.19
C SER A 131 6.14 -11.04 5.85
N THR A 132 7.08 -10.48 5.11
CA THR A 132 7.82 -9.27 5.50
C THR A 132 7.40 -8.13 4.59
N THR A 133 7.11 -6.98 5.17
CA THR A 133 6.80 -5.75 4.46
C THR A 133 7.69 -4.63 4.96
N HIS A 134 8.04 -3.73 4.06
CA HIS A 134 8.85 -2.56 4.38
C HIS A 134 7.98 -1.32 4.38
N VAL A 135 8.29 -0.39 5.28
CA VAL A 135 7.54 0.85 5.49
C VAL A 135 8.53 1.99 5.55
N VAL A 136 8.30 3.01 4.74
CA VAL A 136 9.01 4.28 4.88
C VAL A 136 8.31 5.09 5.96
N MET A 137 9.06 5.50 6.96
CA MET A 137 8.61 6.33 8.07
C MET A 137 9.26 7.70 7.99
N TYR A 138 8.61 8.71 8.52
CA TYR A 138 9.23 10.01 8.76
C TYR A 138 9.14 10.35 10.25
N ALA A 139 10.13 11.07 10.76
CA ALA A 139 10.08 11.66 12.09
C ALA A 139 9.52 13.09 11.99
N ASP A 140 8.55 13.43 12.84
CA ASP A 140 8.05 14.80 12.95
C ASP A 140 8.95 15.64 13.88
N ARG A 141 8.65 16.94 14.01
CA ARG A 141 9.39 17.86 14.90
C ARG A 141 9.46 17.40 16.37
N ALA A 142 8.47 16.60 16.80
CA ALA A 142 8.46 15.98 18.13
C ALA A 142 9.24 14.67 18.19
N ARG A 143 10.01 14.32 17.13
CA ARG A 143 10.72 13.04 16.93
C ARG A 143 9.79 11.82 16.97
N LYS A 144 8.50 12.00 16.71
CA LYS A 144 7.56 10.90 16.64
C LYS A 144 7.59 10.30 15.23
N GLU A 145 7.88 9.01 15.15
CA GLU A 145 7.87 8.29 13.89
C GLU A 145 6.43 8.09 13.38
N ARG A 146 6.19 8.49 12.16
CA ARG A 146 4.91 8.34 11.45
C ARG A 146 5.13 7.66 10.12
N ARG A 147 4.15 6.93 9.66
CA ARG A 147 4.19 6.21 8.39
C ARG A 147 4.11 7.20 7.23
N LEU A 148 5.01 7.09 6.26
CA LEU A 148 4.96 7.83 5.00
C LEU A 148 4.36 6.96 3.89
N VAL A 149 4.99 5.81 3.59
CA VAL A 149 4.54 4.85 2.59
C VAL A 149 4.60 3.44 3.17
N SER A 150 3.59 2.62 2.94
CA SER A 150 3.49 1.25 3.47
C SER A 150 3.32 0.19 2.39
N GLY A 151 3.46 -1.08 2.80
CA GLY A 151 3.17 -2.23 1.95
C GLY A 151 4.20 -2.47 0.84
N LEU A 152 5.43 -1.99 1.01
CA LEU A 152 6.53 -2.27 0.08
C LEU A 152 7.01 -3.71 0.27
N SER A 153 7.13 -4.44 -0.83
CA SER A 153 7.48 -5.87 -0.81
C SER A 153 8.98 -6.12 -0.73
N GLN A 154 9.79 -5.12 -1.10
CA GLN A 154 11.25 -5.20 -1.16
C GLN A 154 11.87 -4.07 -0.35
N SER A 155 12.99 -4.35 0.33
CA SER A 155 13.76 -3.34 1.07
C SER A 155 14.32 -2.26 0.16
N GLU A 156 14.75 -2.68 -1.03
CA GLU A 156 15.33 -1.79 -2.05
C GLU A 156 14.35 -0.70 -2.48
N GLN A 157 13.05 -1.03 -2.58
CA GLN A 157 12.00 -0.05 -2.90
C GLN A 157 11.85 0.99 -1.78
N ALA A 158 11.87 0.55 -0.53
CA ALA A 158 11.75 1.43 0.62
C ALA A 158 12.96 2.35 0.77
N GLU A 159 14.17 1.79 0.61
CA GLU A 159 15.43 2.58 0.66
C GLU A 159 15.49 3.59 -0.48
N PHE A 160 15.10 3.20 -1.70
CA PHE A 160 15.07 4.10 -2.84
C PHE A 160 14.14 5.29 -2.60
N ILE A 161 12.90 5.04 -2.13
CA ILE A 161 11.95 6.12 -1.80
C ILE A 161 12.52 7.01 -0.69
N ALA A 162 13.07 6.42 0.38
CA ALA A 162 13.67 7.17 1.48
C ALA A 162 14.85 8.03 0.99
N GLN A 163 15.69 7.49 0.12
CA GLN A 163 16.82 8.21 -0.46
C GLN A 163 16.35 9.41 -1.31
N VAL A 164 15.36 9.22 -2.19
CA VAL A 164 14.81 10.32 -3.01
C VAL A 164 14.24 11.43 -2.12
N VAL A 165 13.51 11.05 -1.06
CA VAL A 165 12.96 12.05 -0.11
C VAL A 165 14.07 12.81 0.59
N ARG A 166 15.09 12.11 1.17
CA ARG A 166 16.21 12.76 1.86
C ARG A 166 16.99 13.70 0.94
N GLN A 167 17.30 13.24 -0.28
CA GLN A 167 18.07 14.05 -1.24
C GLN A 167 17.31 15.31 -1.68
N THR A 168 16.01 15.20 -1.97
CA THR A 168 15.20 16.33 -2.44
C THR A 168 14.94 17.34 -1.32
N LEU A 169 14.72 16.87 -0.09
CA LEU A 169 14.49 17.74 1.08
C LEU A 169 15.79 18.17 1.76
N GLN A 170 16.97 17.70 1.30
CA GLN A 170 18.29 17.98 1.88
C GLN A 170 18.38 17.59 3.37
N ILE A 171 17.77 16.47 3.76
CA ILE A 171 17.82 15.94 5.11
C ILE A 171 19.10 15.11 5.26
N GLU A 172 19.97 15.46 6.20
CA GLU A 172 21.13 14.64 6.55
C GLU A 172 20.66 13.37 7.24
N SER A 173 21.12 12.20 6.75
CA SER A 173 20.84 10.93 7.41
C SER A 173 21.55 10.90 8.76
N THR A 174 20.77 10.89 9.84
CA THR A 174 21.33 10.59 11.17
C THR A 174 21.53 9.08 11.24
N ASP A 175 22.70 8.60 10.78
CA ASP A 175 23.14 7.22 11.01
C ASP A 175 23.23 6.97 12.51
N ARG A 176 22.32 6.17 13.05
CA ARG A 176 22.40 5.57 14.39
C ARG A 176 22.12 4.09 14.33
#